data_a5cbede1a381d4387a0b1b7ec4980879
#
_entry.id   a5cbede1a381d4387a0b1b7ec4980879
#
_cell.length_a   1.000
_cell.length_b   1.000
_cell.length_c   1.000
_cell.angle_alpha   90.00
_cell.angle_beta   90.00
_cell.angle_gamma   90.00
#
_symmetry.space_group_name_H-M   'P 1'
#
loop_
_entity.id
_entity.type
_entity.pdbx_description
1 polymer ?
#
loop_
_entity_poly.entity_id
_entity_poly.type
_entity_poly.pdbx_seq_one_letter_code
_entity_poly.pdbx_strand_id
1 'polypeptide(L)'
;MHQPSTNLVEVHGVSFSRGNRAIFDNISLTVPKGKVTAIMGPSGIGKTTLLRLIGGQLQPNAGDIWFDGENIPTLSRSRLYETRKRMSMLFQSGALFTDLNVYENVAWPLREHTRLPPALLHSTVMMKLEAVGLRGAAKLMPSELSGAWPDAPRWRAPLRWSQT
;
A
#
# COMPACT_ATOMS: atom_id res chain seq x y z
N MET A 1 11.59 -26.98 -2.41
CA MET A 1 10.36 -26.59 -3.10
C MET A 1 9.39 -26.08 -2.03
N HIS A 2 9.13 -24.78 -1.99
CA HIS A 2 8.15 -24.20 -1.05
C HIS A 2 6.75 -24.58 -1.58
N GLN A 3 5.95 -25.29 -0.79
CA GLN A 3 4.56 -25.57 -1.16
C GLN A 3 3.80 -24.26 -1.31
N PRO A 4 2.83 -24.14 -2.24
CA PRO A 4 2.03 -22.94 -2.37
C PRO A 4 1.33 -22.65 -1.04
N SER A 5 1.79 -21.62 -0.33
CA SER A 5 1.22 -21.22 0.95
C SER A 5 -0.19 -20.67 0.73
N THR A 6 -1.11 -21.06 1.60
CA THR A 6 -2.45 -20.47 1.70
C THR A 6 -2.38 -19.04 2.24
N ASN A 7 -1.24 -18.61 2.75
CA ASN A 7 -0.99 -17.30 3.28
C ASN A 7 -0.43 -16.34 2.22
N LEU A 8 -0.87 -15.09 2.27
CA LEU A 8 -0.31 -14.00 1.47
C LEU A 8 0.94 -13.41 2.11
N VAL A 9 0.90 -13.25 3.45
CA VAL A 9 2.04 -12.79 4.24
C VAL A 9 2.33 -13.77 5.35
N GLU A 10 3.60 -14.05 5.58
CA GLU A 10 4.08 -14.83 6.71
C GLU A 10 5.25 -14.09 7.36
N VAL A 11 5.18 -13.91 8.66
CA VAL A 11 6.21 -13.29 9.49
C VAL A 11 6.68 -14.36 10.47
N HIS A 12 7.98 -14.67 10.45
CA HIS A 12 8.57 -15.74 11.24
C HIS A 12 9.70 -15.20 12.10
N GLY A 13 9.52 -15.21 13.40
CA GLY A 13 10.54 -14.88 14.38
C GLY A 13 11.14 -13.48 14.22
N VAL A 14 10.34 -12.51 13.76
CA VAL A 14 10.86 -11.19 13.45
C VAL A 14 11.14 -10.39 14.70
N SER A 15 12.38 -9.91 14.80
CA SER A 15 12.81 -8.92 15.78
C SER A 15 13.21 -7.63 15.08
N PHE A 16 12.81 -6.50 15.64
CA PHE A 16 13.14 -5.18 15.10
C PHE A 16 13.29 -4.15 16.20
N SER A 17 14.40 -3.38 16.13
CA SER A 17 14.70 -2.28 17.04
C SER A 17 14.88 -0.97 16.28
N ARG A 18 14.53 0.13 16.90
CA ARG A 18 14.79 1.49 16.41
C ARG A 18 15.74 2.18 17.37
N GLY A 19 17.03 2.27 17.00
CA GLY A 19 18.08 2.61 17.94
C GLY A 19 18.11 1.59 19.08
N ASN A 20 18.12 2.04 20.32
CA ASN A 20 18.15 1.17 21.50
C ASN A 20 16.76 0.67 21.95
N ARG A 21 15.69 1.03 21.24
CA ARG A 21 14.34 0.63 21.61
C ARG A 21 13.90 -0.58 20.78
N ALA A 22 13.70 -1.72 21.43
CA ALA A 22 13.05 -2.87 20.83
C ALA A 22 11.57 -2.54 20.54
N ILE A 23 11.14 -2.77 19.31
CA ILE A 23 9.75 -2.61 18.85
C ILE A 23 9.08 -3.98 18.75
N PHE A 24 9.82 -4.95 18.20
CA PHE A 24 9.38 -6.35 18.11
C PHE A 24 10.49 -7.26 18.60
N ASP A 25 10.08 -8.30 19.31
CA ASP A 25 10.95 -9.36 19.78
C ASP A 25 10.32 -10.71 19.42
N ASN A 26 10.93 -11.39 18.45
CA ASN A 26 10.57 -12.75 18.01
C ASN A 26 9.07 -12.92 17.67
N ILE A 27 8.48 -11.97 16.94
CA ILE A 27 7.06 -12.05 16.57
C ILE A 27 6.85 -12.94 15.35
N SER A 28 5.75 -13.71 15.36
CA SER A 28 5.29 -14.50 14.22
C SER A 28 3.80 -14.29 13.99
N LEU A 29 3.39 -14.15 12.73
CA LEU A 29 2.00 -14.03 12.34
C LEU A 29 1.81 -14.41 10.87
N THR A 30 0.57 -14.71 10.49
CA THR A 30 0.20 -15.00 9.10
C THR A 30 -0.99 -14.16 8.66
N VAL A 31 -1.01 -13.83 7.36
CA VAL A 31 -2.14 -13.16 6.69
C VAL A 31 -2.63 -14.07 5.57
N PRO A 32 -3.81 -14.70 5.70
CA PRO A 32 -4.34 -15.60 4.68
C PRO A 32 -4.67 -14.86 3.37
N LYS A 33 -4.53 -15.53 2.24
CA LYS A 33 -4.96 -15.02 0.93
C LYS A 33 -6.47 -14.82 0.90
N GLY A 34 -6.93 -13.73 0.29
CA GLY A 34 -8.36 -13.44 0.08
C GLY A 34 -9.15 -13.14 1.37
N LYS A 35 -8.50 -12.91 2.49
CA LYS A 35 -9.13 -12.53 3.75
C LYS A 35 -8.72 -11.13 4.19
N VAL A 36 -9.58 -10.51 5.00
CA VAL A 36 -9.26 -9.26 5.70
C VAL A 36 -8.67 -9.61 7.07
N THR A 37 -7.46 -9.12 7.32
CA THR A 37 -6.78 -9.29 8.62
C THR A 37 -6.65 -7.93 9.28
N ALA A 38 -7.12 -7.80 10.53
CA ALA A 38 -6.99 -6.59 11.32
C ALA A 38 -5.84 -6.72 12.33
N ILE A 39 -4.93 -5.73 12.33
CA ILE A 39 -3.87 -5.60 13.34
C ILE A 39 -4.31 -4.53 14.34
N MET A 40 -4.62 -4.96 15.57
CA MET A 40 -5.13 -4.09 16.63
C MET A 40 -4.08 -3.89 17.72
N GLY A 41 -4.23 -2.80 18.48
CA GLY A 41 -3.37 -2.46 19.60
C GLY A 41 -3.27 -0.95 19.81
N PRO A 42 -2.72 -0.52 20.96
CA PRO A 42 -2.59 0.89 21.31
C PRO A 42 -1.70 1.66 20.34
N SER A 43 -1.78 2.99 20.39
CA SER A 43 -0.90 3.86 19.61
C SER A 43 0.56 3.63 20.02
N GLY A 44 1.47 3.64 19.05
CA GLY A 44 2.91 3.48 19.30
C GLY A 44 3.42 2.05 19.49
N ILE A 45 2.54 1.00 19.47
CA ILE A 45 2.96 -0.40 19.63
C ILE A 45 3.73 -0.98 18.42
N GLY A 46 3.80 -0.25 17.32
CA GLY A 46 4.55 -0.72 16.14
C GLY A 46 3.72 -1.13 14.93
N LYS A 47 2.38 -0.98 14.91
CA LYS A 47 1.54 -1.39 13.77
C LYS A 47 2.03 -0.88 12.43
N THR A 48 2.35 0.41 12.33
CA THR A 48 2.90 1.02 11.11
C THR A 48 4.31 0.50 10.80
N THR A 49 5.10 0.19 11.81
CA THR A 49 6.43 -0.40 11.65
C THR A 49 6.32 -1.80 11.05
N LEU A 50 5.37 -2.61 11.50
CA LEU A 50 5.12 -3.93 10.93
C LEU A 50 4.73 -3.85 9.45
N LEU A 51 3.82 -2.93 9.09
CA LEU A 51 3.45 -2.71 7.68
C LEU A 51 4.65 -2.28 6.82
N ARG A 52 5.54 -1.44 7.36
CA ARG A 52 6.77 -1.02 6.67
C ARG A 52 7.78 -2.17 6.51
N LEU A 53 7.87 -3.06 7.48
CA LEU A 53 8.68 -4.28 7.39
C LEU A 53 8.12 -5.21 6.32
N ILE A 54 6.81 -5.46 6.30
CA ILE A 54 6.14 -6.29 5.28
C ILE A 54 6.34 -5.68 3.89
N GLY A 55 6.23 -4.36 3.73
CA GLY A 55 6.51 -3.67 2.47
C GLY A 55 7.99 -3.55 2.11
N GLY A 56 8.90 -4.09 2.92
CA GLY A 56 10.35 -4.03 2.71
C GLY A 56 10.96 -2.62 2.82
N GLN A 57 10.21 -1.64 3.37
CA GLN A 57 10.73 -0.29 3.61
C GLN A 57 11.70 -0.24 4.79
N LEU A 58 11.60 -1.22 5.68
CA LEU A 58 12.50 -1.46 6.79
C LEU A 58 13.01 -2.89 6.70
N GLN A 59 14.22 -3.12 7.20
CA GLN A 59 14.80 -4.44 7.34
C GLN A 59 14.67 -4.91 8.78
N PRO A 60 14.25 -6.14 9.05
CA PRO A 60 14.25 -6.70 10.39
C PRO A 60 15.70 -6.95 10.87
N ASN A 61 15.91 -6.93 12.18
CA ASN A 61 17.19 -7.30 12.78
C ASN A 61 17.41 -8.82 12.75
N ALA A 62 16.30 -9.59 12.84
CA ALA A 62 16.29 -11.05 12.75
C ALA A 62 14.92 -11.53 12.28
N GLY A 63 14.87 -12.77 11.79
CA GLY A 63 13.65 -13.41 11.28
C GLY A 63 13.38 -13.13 9.82
N ASP A 64 12.30 -13.73 9.31
CA ASP A 64 11.93 -13.70 7.91
C ASP A 64 10.53 -13.14 7.69
N ILE A 65 10.36 -12.47 6.56
CA ILE A 65 9.05 -11.93 6.13
C ILE A 65 8.81 -12.38 4.71
N TRP A 66 7.79 -13.20 4.54
CA TRP A 66 7.42 -13.74 3.24
C TRP A 66 6.17 -13.03 2.71
N PHE A 67 6.19 -12.66 1.45
CA PHE A 67 5.04 -12.15 0.71
C PHE A 67 4.86 -12.99 -0.55
N ASP A 68 3.74 -13.70 -0.64
CA ASP A 68 3.37 -14.56 -1.77
C ASP A 68 4.51 -15.52 -2.17
N GLY A 69 5.17 -16.13 -1.19
CA GLY A 69 6.27 -17.08 -1.37
C GLY A 69 7.65 -16.44 -1.59
N GLU A 70 7.78 -15.13 -1.54
CA GLU A 70 9.07 -14.42 -1.67
C GLU A 70 9.54 -13.88 -0.32
N ASN A 71 10.76 -14.20 0.09
CA ASN A 71 11.35 -13.70 1.33
C ASN A 71 11.84 -12.26 1.14
N ILE A 72 11.05 -11.27 1.60
CA ILE A 72 11.25 -9.82 1.39
C ILE A 72 12.65 -9.34 1.81
N PRO A 73 13.16 -9.65 3.03
CA PRO A 73 14.49 -9.24 3.48
C PRO A 73 15.64 -9.67 2.56
N THR A 74 15.49 -10.76 1.82
CA THR A 74 16.55 -11.33 0.99
C THR A 74 16.49 -10.93 -0.48
N LEU A 75 15.44 -10.20 -0.88
CA LEU A 75 15.25 -9.80 -2.28
C LEU A 75 16.29 -8.78 -2.72
N SER A 76 16.75 -8.93 -3.95
CA SER A 76 17.49 -7.87 -4.64
C SER A 76 16.62 -6.62 -4.79
N ARG A 77 17.25 -5.45 -4.93
CA ARG A 77 16.54 -4.17 -5.11
C ARG A 77 15.56 -4.20 -6.28
N SER A 78 15.96 -4.80 -7.41
CA SER A 78 15.11 -4.94 -8.58
C SER A 78 13.92 -5.86 -8.30
N ARG A 79 14.15 -7.02 -7.66
CA ARG A 79 13.06 -7.95 -7.35
C ARG A 79 12.09 -7.36 -6.33
N LEU A 80 12.60 -6.67 -5.31
CA LEU A 80 11.77 -5.97 -4.33
C LEU A 80 10.89 -4.90 -4.99
N TYR A 81 11.42 -4.16 -5.98
CA TYR A 81 10.62 -3.21 -6.75
C TYR A 81 9.45 -3.89 -7.49
N GLU A 82 9.69 -5.01 -8.17
CA GLU A 82 8.63 -5.78 -8.84
C GLU A 82 7.62 -6.35 -7.85
N THR A 83 8.07 -6.85 -6.70
CA THR A 83 7.18 -7.37 -5.66
C THR A 83 6.29 -6.27 -5.08
N ARG A 84 6.83 -5.07 -4.88
CA ARG A 84 6.07 -3.89 -4.40
C ARG A 84 4.96 -3.45 -5.36
N LYS A 85 5.08 -3.69 -6.66
CA LYS A 85 3.98 -3.41 -7.62
C LYS A 85 2.71 -4.21 -7.31
N ARG A 86 2.85 -5.36 -6.64
CA ARG A 86 1.73 -6.21 -6.19
C ARG A 86 1.17 -5.81 -4.82
N MET A 87 1.78 -4.83 -4.16
CA MET A 87 1.36 -4.30 -2.87
C MET A 87 0.86 -2.87 -3.04
N SER A 88 -0.16 -2.47 -2.30
CA SER A 88 -0.51 -1.07 -2.13
C SER A 88 -0.58 -0.71 -0.66
N MET A 89 -0.11 0.47 -0.29
CA MET A 89 -0.15 0.96 1.08
C MET A 89 -0.94 2.27 1.12
N LEU A 90 -2.00 2.27 1.91
CA LEU A 90 -2.74 3.49 2.20
C LEU A 90 -2.21 4.09 3.51
N PHE A 91 -1.68 5.30 3.42
CA PHE A 91 -1.21 6.04 4.60
C PHE A 91 -2.36 6.79 5.27
N GLN A 92 -2.24 7.03 6.57
CA GLN A 92 -3.26 7.75 7.35
C GLN A 92 -3.50 9.17 6.82
N SER A 93 -2.47 9.83 6.30
CA SER A 93 -2.54 11.16 5.68
C SER A 93 -3.03 11.15 4.22
N GLY A 94 -3.34 9.96 3.67
CA GLY A 94 -3.75 9.79 2.26
C GLY A 94 -2.59 9.81 1.26
N ALA A 95 -1.42 10.36 1.62
CA ALA A 95 -0.20 10.45 0.79
C ALA A 95 -0.44 11.00 -0.64
N LEU A 96 -1.37 11.95 -0.78
CA LEU A 96 -1.58 12.66 -2.03
C LEU A 96 -0.50 13.74 -2.22
N PHE A 97 -0.10 13.96 -3.46
CA PHE A 97 0.66 15.14 -3.83
C PHE A 97 -0.24 16.37 -3.66
N THR A 98 0.13 17.28 -2.77
CA THR A 98 -0.68 18.45 -2.42
C THR A 98 -0.65 19.53 -3.48
N ASP A 99 0.34 19.53 -4.35
CA ASP A 99 0.58 20.41 -5.47
C ASP A 99 0.03 19.91 -6.81
N LEU A 100 -0.57 18.71 -6.80
CA LEU A 100 -1.24 18.12 -7.96
C LEU A 100 -2.75 18.03 -7.70
N ASN A 101 -3.56 18.28 -8.74
CA ASN A 101 -5.01 18.08 -8.65
C ASN A 101 -5.38 16.59 -8.54
N VAL A 102 -6.65 16.30 -8.32
CA VAL A 102 -7.16 14.92 -8.15
C VAL A 102 -6.87 14.05 -9.37
N TYR A 103 -7.06 14.60 -10.58
CA TYR A 103 -6.77 13.90 -11.83
C TYR A 103 -5.29 13.49 -11.90
N GLU A 104 -4.39 14.44 -11.65
CA GLU A 104 -2.95 14.20 -11.73
C GLU A 104 -2.47 13.23 -10.65
N ASN A 105 -3.02 13.26 -9.45
CA ASN A 105 -2.74 12.29 -8.40
C ASN A 105 -3.08 10.85 -8.82
N VAL A 106 -4.16 10.66 -9.59
CA VAL A 106 -4.55 9.34 -10.13
C VAL A 106 -3.75 8.98 -11.38
N ALA A 107 -3.41 9.99 -12.22
CA ALA A 107 -2.67 9.78 -13.46
C ALA A 107 -1.19 9.45 -13.22
N TRP A 108 -0.59 10.02 -12.18
CA TRP A 108 0.84 9.89 -11.91
C TRP A 108 1.33 8.43 -11.86
N PRO A 109 0.77 7.55 -11.01
CA PRO A 109 1.23 6.16 -10.97
C PRO A 109 0.93 5.41 -12.27
N LEU A 110 -0.09 5.77 -13.03
CA LEU A 110 -0.34 5.18 -14.34
C LEU A 110 0.75 5.54 -15.35
N ARG A 111 1.20 6.79 -15.36
CA ARG A 111 2.32 7.21 -16.21
C ARG A 111 3.63 6.53 -15.83
N GLU A 112 3.88 6.39 -14.52
CA GLU A 112 5.11 5.78 -14.00
C GLU A 112 5.19 4.28 -14.31
N HIS A 113 4.07 3.56 -14.20
CA HIS A 113 4.06 2.10 -14.27
C HIS A 113 3.50 1.53 -15.58
N THR A 114 2.97 2.38 -16.48
CA THR A 114 2.38 1.93 -17.75
C THR A 114 2.86 2.81 -18.92
N ARG A 115 2.68 2.30 -20.13
CA ARG A 115 2.92 3.04 -21.37
C ARG A 115 1.62 3.35 -22.09
N LEU A 116 0.57 3.72 -21.36
CA LEU A 116 -0.73 4.03 -21.94
C LEU A 116 -0.66 5.27 -22.84
N PRO A 117 -1.25 5.22 -24.04
CA PRO A 117 -1.45 6.41 -24.87
C PRO A 117 -2.28 7.46 -24.10
N PRO A 118 -2.06 8.77 -24.35
CA PRO A 118 -2.73 9.84 -23.59
C PRO A 118 -4.24 9.75 -23.52
N ALA A 119 -4.90 9.34 -24.61
CA ALA A 119 -6.35 9.17 -24.65
C ALA A 119 -6.83 8.03 -23.73
N LEU A 120 -6.12 6.89 -23.72
CA LEU A 120 -6.44 5.77 -22.84
C LEU A 120 -6.12 6.09 -21.37
N LEU A 121 -5.03 6.81 -21.10
CA LEU A 121 -4.70 7.31 -19.77
C LEU A 121 -5.84 8.16 -19.22
N HIS A 122 -6.30 9.15 -20.02
CA HIS A 122 -7.41 10.02 -19.62
C HIS A 122 -8.67 9.22 -19.32
N SER A 123 -9.09 8.34 -20.22
CA SER A 123 -10.28 7.50 -20.03
C SER A 123 -10.18 6.62 -18.81
N THR A 124 -9.00 6.02 -18.55
CA THR A 124 -8.75 5.18 -17.38
C THR A 124 -8.85 5.97 -16.08
N VAL A 125 -8.24 7.16 -16.02
CA VAL A 125 -8.33 8.05 -14.86
C VAL A 125 -9.77 8.45 -14.58
N MET A 126 -10.50 8.89 -15.61
CA MET A 126 -11.89 9.32 -15.44
C MET A 126 -12.81 8.18 -15.02
N MET A 127 -12.60 6.97 -15.53
CA MET A 127 -13.33 5.77 -15.11
C MET A 127 -13.05 5.42 -13.63
N LYS A 128 -11.80 5.53 -13.18
CA LYS A 128 -11.45 5.28 -11.77
C LYS A 128 -12.05 6.34 -10.84
N LEU A 129 -12.06 7.60 -11.26
CA LEU A 129 -12.70 8.69 -10.51
C LEU A 129 -14.23 8.51 -10.46
N GLU A 130 -14.85 8.08 -11.55
CA GLU A 130 -16.28 7.76 -11.59
C GLU A 130 -16.65 6.65 -10.60
N ALA A 131 -15.85 5.57 -10.57
CA ALA A 131 -16.08 4.43 -9.68
C ALA A 131 -16.09 4.78 -8.18
N VAL A 132 -15.49 5.92 -7.80
CA VAL A 132 -15.47 6.44 -6.43
C VAL A 132 -16.27 7.75 -6.27
N GLY A 133 -17.05 8.14 -7.29
CA GLY A 133 -17.89 9.34 -7.26
C GLY A 133 -17.13 10.67 -7.33
N LEU A 134 -15.87 10.67 -7.76
CA LEU A 134 -15.00 11.84 -7.81
C LEU A 134 -14.78 12.42 -9.21
N ARG A 135 -15.54 11.98 -10.22
CA ARG A 135 -15.39 12.46 -11.60
C ARG A 135 -15.50 13.99 -11.72
N GLY A 136 -16.48 14.58 -11.04
CA GLY A 136 -16.69 16.04 -11.03
C GLY A 136 -15.58 16.82 -10.30
N ALA A 137 -14.81 16.15 -9.44
CA ALA A 137 -13.72 16.71 -8.64
C ALA A 137 -12.35 16.59 -9.32
N ALA A 138 -12.26 16.08 -10.55
CA ALA A 138 -11.00 15.77 -11.23
C ALA A 138 -10.01 16.96 -11.26
N LYS A 139 -10.50 18.17 -11.37
CA LYS A 139 -9.70 19.41 -11.45
C LYS A 139 -9.40 20.05 -10.09
N LEU A 140 -10.05 19.59 -9.02
CA LEU A 140 -9.86 20.15 -7.69
C LEU A 140 -8.52 19.74 -7.09
N MET A 141 -7.98 20.58 -6.23
CA MET A 141 -6.82 20.25 -5.40
C MET A 141 -7.24 19.36 -4.21
N PRO A 142 -6.37 18.55 -3.65
CA PRO A 142 -6.67 17.72 -2.49
C PRO A 142 -7.25 18.51 -1.30
N SER A 143 -6.81 19.75 -1.10
CA SER A 143 -7.30 20.64 -0.05
C SER A 143 -8.75 21.07 -0.25
N GLU A 144 -9.23 21.09 -1.49
CA GLU A 144 -10.60 21.51 -1.84
C GLU A 144 -11.61 20.36 -1.67
N LEU A 145 -11.14 19.10 -1.61
CA LEU A 145 -11.99 17.93 -1.46
C LEU A 145 -12.75 17.90 -0.13
N SER A 146 -12.17 18.43 0.95
CA SER A 146 -12.81 18.44 2.27
C SER A 146 -13.97 19.42 2.38
N GLY A 147 -14.00 20.47 1.53
CA GLY A 147 -15.09 21.46 1.47
C GLY A 147 -16.17 21.13 0.44
N ALA A 148 -15.85 20.33 -0.59
CA ALA A 148 -16.77 20.05 -1.69
C ALA A 148 -17.74 18.88 -1.40
N TRP A 149 -17.53 18.12 -0.30
CA TRP A 149 -18.35 16.95 0.03
C TRP A 149 -18.71 16.89 1.52
N PRO A 150 -19.73 17.63 1.97
CA PRO A 150 -20.21 17.52 3.36
C PRO A 150 -20.80 16.14 3.69
N ASP A 151 -21.22 15.37 2.68
CA ASP A 151 -21.87 14.06 2.83
C ASP A 151 -21.09 12.89 2.19
N ALA A 152 -19.84 13.08 1.80
CA ALA A 152 -19.07 11.97 1.26
C ALA A 152 -18.88 10.90 2.34
N PRO A 153 -19.35 9.67 2.13
CA PRO A 153 -19.06 8.58 3.04
C PRO A 153 -17.54 8.48 3.17
N ARG A 154 -17.03 8.31 4.39
CA ARG A 154 -15.60 8.21 4.73
C ARG A 154 -14.95 6.95 4.14
N TRP A 155 -15.26 6.61 2.91
CA TRP A 155 -14.65 5.55 2.14
C TRP A 155 -13.36 6.09 1.50
N ARG A 156 -12.30 6.12 2.27
CA ARG A 156 -10.96 6.08 1.70
C ARG A 156 -10.73 4.64 1.21
N ALA A 157 -11.43 4.26 0.15
CA ALA A 157 -11.14 2.99 -0.49
C ALA A 157 -9.74 3.09 -1.10
N PRO A 158 -8.82 2.19 -0.76
CA PRO A 158 -7.56 2.10 -1.47
C PRO A 158 -7.88 1.81 -2.94
N LEU A 159 -7.38 2.64 -3.85
CA LEU A 159 -7.41 2.34 -5.27
C LEU A 159 -6.59 1.07 -5.45
N ARG A 160 -7.26 -0.04 -5.46
CA ARG A 160 -6.65 -1.34 -5.70
C ARG A 160 -6.24 -1.37 -7.17
N TRP A 161 -4.97 -1.33 -7.44
CA TRP A 161 -4.43 -1.61 -8.75
C TRP A 161 -4.57 -3.10 -9.01
N SER A 162 -5.72 -3.55 -9.52
CA SER A 162 -5.82 -4.87 -10.11
C SER A 162 -5.19 -4.78 -11.49
N GLN A 163 -4.04 -5.39 -11.66
CA GLN A 163 -3.57 -5.77 -12.97
C GLN A 163 -4.43 -6.94 -13.43
N THR A 164 -5.22 -6.74 -14.45
CA THR A 164 -5.67 -7.76 -15.39
C THR A 164 -4.83 -7.66 -16.63
#